data_711c593ee6b5d5f28a9a235289f361b5
#
_entry.id   711c593ee6b5d5f28a9a235289f361b5
#
_cell.length_a   1.000
_cell.length_b   1.000
_cell.length_c   1.000
_cell.angle_alpha   90.00
_cell.angle_beta   90.00
_cell.angle_gamma   90.00
#
_symmetry.space_group_name_H-M   'P 1'
#
loop_
_entity.id
_entity.type
_entity.pdbx_description
1 polymer ?
#
loop_
_entity_poly.entity_id
_entity_poly.type
_entity_poly.pdbx_seq_one_letter_code
_entity_poly.pdbx_strand_id
1 'polypeptide(L)'
;VAATMITGDLKLGAIGTVTYVDGDHILAFGHPFMNAGNTGYFMHNSYIFTVIPSTNTPFKLGSVGAEIGEINQDRGTGISGVSGESPSFVPLHAQVTDEDLRFTRNLDVRMIKSQKLLPTLSATSVYNAISSTMDRSGEGTVKFTYTFYPADNAQKPFTRTNMYWSSSDIASRSVDEIYDVLKILADNRFKDYDLRNIDVNMSVTKDRKTARILDATATPMIVSPGDTIYLRVRLQAYRGDVFYKDMTFTVPKDQPYGKMMLEVRGGGVIPLPYLLEQQKYNLSDEVLDRLRTYKNFDDLQKNIMDENQNNQVVIEILDPNVSMISKEDDGKESAEIQGKKVQDTP
;
A
#
# COMPACT_ATOMS: atom_id res chain seq x y z
N VAL A 1 -29.57 -3.99 -15.32
CA VAL A 1 -28.17 -3.67 -15.68
C VAL A 1 -27.35 -3.47 -14.41
N ALA A 2 -26.08 -3.79 -14.44
CA ALA A 2 -25.15 -3.44 -13.37
C ALA A 2 -24.03 -2.56 -13.89
N ALA A 3 -23.65 -1.56 -13.08
CA ALA A 3 -22.45 -0.76 -13.25
C ALA A 3 -21.39 -1.27 -12.30
N THR A 4 -20.23 -1.71 -12.80
CA THR A 4 -19.17 -2.22 -11.94
C THR A 4 -17.85 -1.50 -12.18
N MET A 5 -17.09 -1.31 -11.09
CA MET A 5 -15.76 -0.74 -11.10
C MET A 5 -14.67 -1.82 -11.13
N ILE A 6 -15.01 -3.01 -10.65
CA ILE A 6 -14.16 -4.21 -10.75
C ILE A 6 -14.99 -5.31 -11.40
N THR A 7 -14.37 -6.08 -12.29
CA THR A 7 -14.95 -7.28 -12.91
C THR A 7 -13.91 -8.40 -13.00
N GLY A 8 -14.35 -9.62 -13.23
CA GLY A 8 -13.53 -10.84 -13.20
C GLY A 8 -13.91 -11.73 -12.05
N ASP A 9 -12.94 -12.25 -11.32
CA ASP A 9 -13.16 -13.12 -10.15
C ASP A 9 -13.81 -12.39 -8.96
N LEU A 10 -13.64 -11.06 -8.90
CA LEU A 10 -14.39 -10.17 -8.03
C LEU A 10 -15.21 -9.19 -8.87
N LYS A 11 -16.45 -8.97 -8.50
CA LYS A 11 -17.30 -7.94 -9.09
C LYS A 11 -17.70 -6.94 -8.02
N LEU A 12 -17.35 -5.67 -8.22
CA LEU A 12 -17.69 -4.55 -7.33
C LEU A 12 -18.48 -3.51 -8.09
N GLY A 13 -19.72 -3.28 -7.69
CA GLY A 13 -20.59 -2.30 -8.35
C GLY A 13 -22.01 -2.32 -7.79
N ALA A 14 -22.94 -1.77 -8.56
CA ALA A 14 -24.35 -1.70 -8.19
C ALA A 14 -25.26 -2.19 -9.31
N ILE A 15 -26.42 -2.77 -8.93
CA ILE A 15 -27.46 -3.22 -9.84
C ILE A 15 -28.58 -2.18 -9.85
N GLY A 16 -28.96 -1.74 -11.04
CA GLY A 16 -30.05 -0.79 -11.23
C GLY A 16 -31.00 -1.17 -12.35
N THR A 17 -32.01 -0.33 -12.55
CA THR A 17 -33.05 -0.53 -13.56
C THR A 17 -32.65 0.16 -14.86
N VAL A 18 -32.82 -0.52 -16.00
CA VAL A 18 -32.79 0.11 -17.32
C VAL A 18 -34.01 1.01 -17.47
N THR A 19 -33.77 2.23 -17.90
CA THR A 19 -34.84 3.23 -18.10
C THR A 19 -35.28 3.28 -19.57
N TYR A 20 -34.29 3.25 -20.49
CA TYR A 20 -34.53 3.37 -21.92
C TYR A 20 -33.41 2.72 -22.71
N VAL A 21 -33.73 2.17 -23.87
CA VAL A 21 -32.79 1.57 -24.82
C VAL A 21 -33.09 2.11 -26.21
N ASP A 22 -32.08 2.60 -26.91
CA ASP A 22 -32.14 3.07 -28.30
C ASP A 22 -30.93 2.52 -29.08
N GLY A 23 -31.14 1.47 -29.84
CA GLY A 23 -30.06 0.74 -30.50
C GLY A 23 -29.05 0.22 -29.45
N ASP A 24 -27.81 0.68 -29.57
CA ASP A 24 -26.74 0.31 -28.65
C ASP A 24 -26.66 1.20 -27.43
N HIS A 25 -27.42 2.29 -27.37
CA HIS A 25 -27.42 3.22 -26.27
C HIS A 25 -28.39 2.79 -25.16
N ILE A 26 -27.92 2.84 -23.92
CA ILE A 26 -28.67 2.43 -22.74
C ILE A 26 -28.68 3.58 -21.72
N LEU A 27 -29.87 3.94 -21.23
CA LEU A 27 -30.07 4.82 -20.08
C LEU A 27 -30.56 3.98 -18.90
N ALA A 28 -30.00 4.23 -17.73
CA ALA A 28 -30.31 3.42 -16.56
C ALA A 28 -30.21 4.22 -15.25
N PHE A 29 -30.67 3.62 -14.17
CA PHE A 29 -30.67 4.03 -12.77
C PHE A 29 -31.71 5.12 -12.45
N GLY A 30 -31.81 6.18 -13.23
CA GLY A 30 -32.66 7.36 -12.89
C GLY A 30 -32.08 8.23 -11.77
N HIS A 31 -30.83 7.99 -11.38
CA HIS A 31 -30.03 8.74 -10.42
C HIS A 31 -28.55 8.47 -10.72
N PRO A 32 -27.60 9.27 -10.19
CA PRO A 32 -26.19 9.01 -10.39
C PRO A 32 -25.75 7.74 -9.67
N PHE A 33 -24.69 7.09 -10.19
CA PHE A 33 -23.98 6.03 -9.48
C PHE A 33 -22.94 6.64 -8.51
N MET A 34 -21.96 7.38 -9.06
CA MET A 34 -20.92 8.10 -8.32
C MET A 34 -20.93 9.61 -8.64
N ASN A 35 -21.77 10.03 -9.57
CA ASN A 35 -21.81 11.40 -10.13
C ASN A 35 -20.48 11.84 -10.73
N ALA A 36 -19.80 10.91 -11.43
CA ALA A 36 -18.44 11.12 -11.92
C ALA A 36 -18.38 11.91 -13.24
N GLY A 37 -19.52 12.23 -13.86
CA GLY A 37 -19.55 12.88 -15.17
C GLY A 37 -19.21 11.93 -16.29
N ASN A 38 -18.18 12.25 -17.11
CA ASN A 38 -17.60 11.33 -18.07
C ASN A 38 -16.83 10.25 -17.27
N THR A 39 -17.06 9.00 -17.62
CA THR A 39 -16.53 7.85 -16.87
C THR A 39 -16.31 6.65 -17.78
N GLY A 40 -15.84 5.53 -17.26
CA GLY A 40 -15.73 4.26 -17.94
C GLY A 40 -15.97 3.14 -16.95
N TYR A 41 -17.25 2.79 -16.70
CA TYR A 41 -17.57 1.62 -15.87
C TYR A 41 -17.91 0.43 -16.76
N PHE A 42 -17.62 -0.78 -16.29
CA PHE A 42 -18.09 -1.98 -16.97
C PHE A 42 -19.62 -2.08 -16.86
N MET A 43 -20.28 -2.29 -17.96
CA MET A 43 -21.72 -2.54 -18.01
C MET A 43 -21.98 -4.05 -18.09
N HIS A 44 -22.76 -4.56 -17.16
CA HIS A 44 -23.13 -5.98 -17.10
C HIS A 44 -24.64 -6.13 -17.22
N ASN A 45 -25.09 -7.28 -17.77
CA ASN A 45 -26.42 -7.72 -17.49
C ASN A 45 -26.55 -8.16 -16.02
N SER A 46 -27.76 -8.24 -15.50
CA SER A 46 -28.02 -8.67 -14.13
C SER A 46 -29.30 -9.48 -14.06
N TYR A 47 -29.30 -10.43 -13.13
CA TYR A 47 -30.49 -11.21 -12.79
C TYR A 47 -30.98 -10.82 -11.42
N ILE A 48 -32.27 -10.48 -11.31
CA ILE A 48 -32.89 -10.09 -10.03
C ILE A 48 -33.66 -11.30 -9.49
N PHE A 49 -33.22 -11.78 -8.33
CA PHE A 49 -33.88 -12.89 -7.63
C PHE A 49 -35.20 -12.44 -6.98
N THR A 50 -35.15 -11.29 -6.30
CA THR A 50 -36.28 -10.71 -5.59
C THR A 50 -36.01 -9.23 -5.24
N VAL A 51 -37.09 -8.56 -4.84
CA VAL A 51 -37.00 -7.22 -4.24
C VAL A 51 -37.30 -7.38 -2.76
N ILE A 52 -36.36 -6.95 -1.92
CA ILE A 52 -36.54 -6.94 -0.47
C ILE A 52 -37.29 -5.66 -0.09
N PRO A 53 -38.54 -5.77 0.36
CA PRO A 53 -39.32 -4.59 0.77
C PRO A 53 -38.77 -4.03 2.09
N SER A 54 -38.65 -2.72 2.15
CA SER A 54 -38.30 -2.00 3.37
C SER A 54 -38.97 -0.64 3.33
N THR A 55 -39.42 -0.16 4.47
CA THR A 55 -40.01 1.17 4.59
C THR A 55 -38.93 2.27 4.46
N ASN A 56 -37.69 1.95 4.76
CA ASN A 56 -36.58 2.92 4.73
C ASN A 56 -35.66 2.75 3.52
N THR A 57 -35.22 1.52 3.25
CA THR A 57 -34.21 1.21 2.21
C THR A 57 -34.57 -0.08 1.48
N PRO A 58 -35.54 -0.07 0.57
CA PRO A 58 -35.81 -1.25 -0.27
C PRO A 58 -34.63 -1.50 -1.23
N PHE A 59 -34.28 -2.75 -1.45
CA PHE A 59 -33.21 -3.12 -2.37
C PHE A 59 -33.52 -4.35 -3.20
N LYS A 60 -32.86 -4.45 -4.35
CA LYS A 60 -32.93 -5.62 -5.23
C LYS A 60 -31.83 -6.59 -4.86
N LEU A 61 -32.21 -7.84 -4.58
CA LEU A 61 -31.26 -8.94 -4.45
C LEU A 61 -31.09 -9.60 -5.82
N GLY A 62 -29.87 -9.59 -6.34
CA GLY A 62 -29.58 -10.10 -7.67
C GLY A 62 -28.11 -10.47 -7.84
N SER A 63 -27.77 -10.98 -9.01
CA SER A 63 -26.41 -11.31 -9.42
C SER A 63 -26.00 -10.47 -10.64
N VAL A 64 -24.73 -10.12 -10.68
CA VAL A 64 -24.09 -9.49 -11.84
C VAL A 64 -23.66 -10.57 -12.82
N GLY A 65 -24.17 -10.51 -14.04
CA GLY A 65 -23.90 -11.50 -15.10
C GLY A 65 -22.72 -11.15 -15.98
N ALA A 66 -22.87 -11.40 -17.30
CA ALA A 66 -21.83 -11.13 -18.28
C ALA A 66 -21.67 -9.63 -18.55
N GLU A 67 -20.46 -9.22 -18.91
CA GLU A 67 -20.19 -7.89 -19.43
C GLU A 67 -20.88 -7.72 -20.81
N ILE A 68 -21.54 -6.59 -20.98
CA ILE A 68 -22.34 -6.30 -22.19
C ILE A 68 -21.98 -4.96 -22.82
N GLY A 69 -21.15 -4.13 -22.19
CA GLY A 69 -20.80 -2.83 -22.71
C GLY A 69 -20.05 -1.94 -21.71
N GLU A 70 -20.03 -0.66 -22.03
CA GLU A 70 -19.44 0.40 -21.23
C GLU A 70 -20.50 1.40 -20.76
N ILE A 71 -20.41 1.88 -19.52
CA ILE A 71 -21.13 3.06 -19.04
C ILE A 71 -20.15 4.23 -19.10
N ASN A 72 -20.41 5.17 -19.99
CA ASN A 72 -19.53 6.30 -20.29
C ASN A 72 -19.99 7.65 -19.73
N GLN A 73 -21.21 7.71 -19.18
CA GLN A 73 -21.77 8.88 -18.50
C GLN A 73 -22.39 8.51 -17.16
N ASP A 74 -22.08 9.28 -16.14
CA ASP A 74 -22.64 9.17 -14.80
C ASP A 74 -23.04 10.59 -14.31
N ARG A 75 -24.29 10.95 -14.56
CA ARG A 75 -24.83 12.29 -14.37
C ARG A 75 -25.90 12.32 -13.27
N GLY A 76 -26.22 13.49 -12.76
CA GLY A 76 -27.23 13.67 -11.70
C GLY A 76 -28.60 13.03 -12.00
N THR A 77 -28.97 12.87 -13.26
CA THR A 77 -30.25 12.30 -13.71
C THR A 77 -30.19 10.80 -14.03
N GLY A 78 -29.00 10.21 -14.07
CA GLY A 78 -28.83 8.79 -14.39
C GLY A 78 -27.50 8.49 -15.02
N ILE A 79 -27.34 7.23 -15.40
CA ILE A 79 -26.15 6.74 -16.13
C ILE A 79 -26.54 6.41 -17.58
N SER A 80 -25.59 6.58 -18.49
CA SER A 80 -25.74 6.07 -19.86
C SER A 80 -24.49 5.33 -20.32
N GLY A 81 -24.69 4.43 -21.26
CA GLY A 81 -23.62 3.62 -21.80
C GLY A 81 -23.93 3.08 -23.18
N VAL A 82 -22.98 2.37 -23.74
CA VAL A 82 -23.06 1.75 -25.07
C VAL A 82 -22.78 0.26 -24.96
N SER A 83 -23.66 -0.55 -25.53
CA SER A 83 -23.47 -2.00 -25.59
C SER A 83 -22.43 -2.38 -26.65
N GLY A 84 -21.69 -3.47 -26.39
CA GLY A 84 -20.66 -3.97 -27.29
C GLY A 84 -19.28 -3.30 -27.14
N GLU A 85 -19.17 -2.21 -26.38
CA GLU A 85 -17.90 -1.56 -26.06
C GLU A 85 -17.37 -2.04 -24.69
N SER A 86 -16.09 -1.83 -24.42
CA SER A 86 -15.48 -2.12 -23.13
C SER A 86 -14.66 -0.92 -22.67
N PRO A 87 -14.78 -0.51 -21.38
CA PRO A 87 -14.01 0.60 -20.87
C PRO A 87 -12.51 0.29 -20.82
N SER A 88 -11.71 1.35 -20.79
CA SER A 88 -10.29 1.21 -20.44
C SER A 88 -10.14 0.71 -19.02
N PHE A 89 -9.23 -0.26 -18.78
CA PHE A 89 -9.06 -0.88 -17.50
C PHE A 89 -7.60 -1.15 -17.16
N VAL A 90 -7.35 -1.40 -15.89
CA VAL A 90 -6.07 -1.89 -15.35
C VAL A 90 -6.32 -3.30 -14.80
N PRO A 91 -5.70 -4.35 -15.38
CA PRO A 91 -5.76 -5.70 -14.81
C PRO A 91 -4.94 -5.78 -13.52
N LEU A 92 -5.41 -6.61 -12.58
CA LEU A 92 -4.68 -7.00 -11.39
C LEU A 92 -4.70 -8.52 -11.29
N HIS A 93 -3.52 -9.11 -11.16
CA HIS A 93 -3.30 -10.53 -10.95
C HIS A 93 -2.76 -10.74 -9.54
N ALA A 94 -3.51 -11.38 -8.68
CA ALA A 94 -3.08 -11.70 -7.32
C ALA A 94 -2.94 -13.21 -7.16
N GLN A 95 -1.79 -13.66 -6.67
CA GLN A 95 -1.56 -15.04 -6.24
C GLN A 95 -1.36 -15.06 -4.73
N VAL A 96 -2.19 -15.79 -4.02
CA VAL A 96 -2.12 -15.94 -2.56
C VAL A 96 -1.93 -17.40 -2.20
N THR A 97 -0.89 -17.68 -1.42
CA THR A 97 -0.62 -19.00 -0.85
C THR A 97 -0.86 -18.97 0.65
N ASP A 98 -1.80 -19.76 1.14
CA ASP A 98 -1.93 -20.06 2.57
C ASP A 98 -0.95 -21.19 2.92
N GLU A 99 0.08 -20.87 3.72
CA GLU A 99 1.14 -21.83 4.11
C GLU A 99 0.58 -22.91 5.05
N ASP A 100 -0.43 -22.58 5.87
CA ASP A 100 -1.03 -23.51 6.84
C ASP A 100 -1.90 -24.55 6.15
N LEU A 101 -2.72 -24.09 5.17
CA LEU A 101 -3.58 -24.96 4.38
C LEU A 101 -2.86 -25.61 3.20
N ARG A 102 -1.66 -25.15 2.84
CA ARG A 102 -0.90 -25.53 1.63
C ARG A 102 -1.73 -25.36 0.36
N PHE A 103 -2.45 -24.27 0.31
CA PHE A 103 -3.38 -23.95 -0.75
C PHE A 103 -3.02 -22.62 -1.41
N THR A 104 -3.04 -22.59 -2.74
CA THR A 104 -2.78 -21.38 -3.51
C THR A 104 -4.02 -21.03 -4.34
N ARG A 105 -4.41 -19.77 -4.29
CA ARG A 105 -5.48 -19.20 -5.11
C ARG A 105 -4.93 -18.09 -5.98
N ASN A 106 -5.38 -18.06 -7.23
CA ASN A 106 -5.21 -16.93 -8.11
C ASN A 106 -6.51 -16.13 -8.14
N LEU A 107 -6.40 -14.81 -8.25
CA LEU A 107 -7.50 -13.90 -8.46
C LEU A 107 -7.12 -12.97 -9.60
N ASP A 108 -7.94 -12.99 -10.66
CA ASP A 108 -7.77 -12.18 -11.85
C ASP A 108 -8.93 -11.22 -11.98
N VAL A 109 -8.64 -9.92 -11.91
CA VAL A 109 -9.64 -8.86 -12.01
C VAL A 109 -9.22 -7.78 -12.99
N ARG A 110 -10.20 -7.07 -13.52
CA ARG A 110 -10.04 -5.84 -14.27
C ARG A 110 -10.70 -4.72 -13.50
N MET A 111 -9.96 -3.65 -13.27
CA MET A 111 -10.41 -2.45 -12.57
C MET A 111 -10.53 -1.30 -13.57
N ILE A 112 -11.54 -0.45 -13.42
CA ILE A 112 -11.67 0.73 -14.28
C ILE A 112 -10.41 1.61 -14.16
N LYS A 113 -10.03 2.24 -15.27
CA LYS A 113 -8.88 3.15 -15.33
C LYS A 113 -9.27 4.50 -14.72
N SER A 114 -9.04 4.67 -13.43
CA SER A 114 -9.29 5.89 -12.67
C SER A 114 -8.19 6.12 -11.65
N GLN A 115 -7.35 7.14 -11.84
CA GLN A 115 -6.27 7.45 -10.90
C GLN A 115 -6.79 7.60 -9.47
N LYS A 116 -7.92 8.27 -9.28
CA LYS A 116 -8.53 8.51 -7.97
C LYS A 116 -9.00 7.23 -7.28
N LEU A 117 -9.55 6.27 -8.03
CA LEU A 117 -10.15 5.05 -7.47
C LEU A 117 -9.20 3.86 -7.46
N LEU A 118 -8.17 3.86 -8.30
CA LEU A 118 -7.24 2.74 -8.46
C LEU A 118 -6.62 2.26 -7.13
N PRO A 119 -6.18 3.14 -6.20
CA PRO A 119 -5.68 2.70 -4.90
C PRO A 119 -6.71 1.87 -4.12
N THR A 120 -7.93 2.36 -4.01
CA THR A 120 -9.03 1.68 -3.29
C THR A 120 -9.44 0.37 -4.00
N LEU A 121 -9.56 0.38 -5.32
CA LEU A 121 -9.94 -0.82 -6.08
C LEU A 121 -8.88 -1.91 -5.98
N SER A 122 -7.60 -1.54 -6.03
CA SER A 122 -6.47 -2.46 -5.85
C SER A 122 -6.45 -3.05 -4.44
N ALA A 123 -6.56 -2.22 -3.41
CA ALA A 123 -6.63 -2.66 -2.01
C ALA A 123 -7.82 -3.60 -1.77
N THR A 124 -9.00 -3.27 -2.32
CA THR A 124 -10.19 -4.12 -2.22
C THR A 124 -9.98 -5.48 -2.89
N SER A 125 -9.35 -5.51 -4.07
CA SER A 125 -9.06 -6.75 -4.79
C SER A 125 -8.07 -7.62 -4.04
N VAL A 126 -7.00 -7.03 -3.51
CA VAL A 126 -5.99 -7.75 -2.71
C VAL A 126 -6.59 -8.25 -1.38
N TYR A 127 -7.37 -7.43 -0.69
CA TYR A 127 -8.10 -7.84 0.51
C TYR A 127 -8.98 -9.06 0.25
N ASN A 128 -9.76 -9.02 -0.84
CA ASN A 128 -10.62 -10.14 -1.23
C ASN A 128 -9.81 -11.39 -1.55
N ALA A 129 -8.67 -11.25 -2.27
CA ALA A 129 -7.79 -12.37 -2.58
C ALA A 129 -7.28 -13.07 -1.32
N ILE A 130 -6.81 -12.31 -0.31
CA ILE A 130 -6.32 -12.85 0.95
C ILE A 130 -7.47 -13.50 1.73
N SER A 131 -8.56 -12.76 1.97
CA SER A 131 -9.70 -13.23 2.79
C SER A 131 -10.34 -14.50 2.24
N SER A 132 -10.49 -14.57 0.91
CA SER A 132 -11.07 -15.75 0.25
C SER A 132 -10.12 -16.95 0.20
N THR A 133 -8.81 -16.74 0.32
CA THR A 133 -7.81 -17.83 0.36
C THR A 133 -7.68 -18.41 1.75
N MET A 134 -7.61 -17.53 2.77
CA MET A 134 -7.46 -17.94 4.17
C MET A 134 -8.71 -18.63 4.71
N ASP A 135 -9.90 -18.32 4.17
CA ASP A 135 -11.20 -18.78 4.66
C ASP A 135 -11.39 -18.55 6.18
N ARG A 136 -10.74 -17.53 6.70
CA ARG A 136 -10.81 -17.07 8.10
C ARG A 136 -10.49 -15.60 8.21
N SER A 137 -10.96 -14.93 9.24
CA SER A 137 -10.45 -13.64 9.71
C SER A 137 -9.56 -13.87 10.91
N GLY A 138 -8.63 -12.98 11.15
CA GLY A 138 -7.84 -12.99 12.37
C GLY A 138 -6.36 -12.72 12.18
N GLU A 139 -5.61 -13.13 13.20
CA GLU A 139 -4.18 -12.93 13.28
C GLU A 139 -3.40 -13.69 12.22
N GLY A 140 -2.24 -13.17 11.87
CA GLY A 140 -1.32 -13.83 10.96
C GLY A 140 -0.15 -12.97 10.53
N THR A 141 0.75 -13.61 9.80
CA THR A 141 1.86 -12.96 9.09
C THR A 141 1.64 -13.10 7.59
N VAL A 142 1.84 -12.02 6.85
CA VAL A 142 1.89 -12.03 5.39
C VAL A 142 3.24 -11.52 4.91
N LYS A 143 3.80 -12.21 3.94
CA LYS A 143 4.87 -11.69 3.09
C LYS A 143 4.27 -11.45 1.72
N PHE A 144 4.48 -10.26 1.14
CA PHE A 144 3.96 -9.93 -0.18
C PHE A 144 5.00 -9.22 -1.03
N THR A 145 4.85 -9.40 -2.33
CA THR A 145 5.58 -8.67 -3.36
C THR A 145 4.55 -8.17 -4.35
N TYR A 146 4.55 -6.88 -4.63
CA TYR A 146 3.75 -6.31 -5.70
C TYR A 146 4.62 -5.63 -6.75
N THR A 147 4.16 -5.69 -7.99
CA THR A 147 4.82 -5.06 -9.13
C THR A 147 3.79 -4.24 -9.91
N PHE A 148 4.08 -2.97 -10.06
CA PHE A 148 3.31 -2.05 -10.89
C PHE A 148 4.02 -1.92 -12.24
N TYR A 149 3.31 -2.19 -13.32
CA TYR A 149 3.80 -2.05 -14.68
C TYR A 149 3.26 -0.77 -15.28
N PRO A 150 4.09 0.25 -15.50
CA PRO A 150 3.68 1.48 -16.15
C PRO A 150 3.11 1.22 -17.55
N ALA A 151 2.16 2.05 -17.98
CA ALA A 151 1.63 2.01 -19.35
C ALA A 151 2.70 2.45 -20.37
N ASP A 152 3.58 3.36 -19.98
CA ASP A 152 4.75 3.76 -20.75
C ASP A 152 5.84 2.69 -20.63
N ASN A 153 6.12 1.99 -21.73
CA ASN A 153 7.15 0.95 -21.79
C ASN A 153 8.59 1.46 -21.59
N ALA A 154 8.83 2.76 -21.69
CA ALA A 154 10.14 3.36 -21.38
C ALA A 154 10.42 3.40 -19.87
N GLN A 155 9.39 3.29 -19.04
CA GLN A 155 9.50 3.27 -17.61
C GLN A 155 9.70 1.83 -17.09
N LYS A 156 10.57 1.69 -16.09
CA LYS A 156 10.80 0.38 -15.44
C LYS A 156 9.63 0.01 -14.53
N PRO A 157 9.29 -1.28 -14.42
CA PRO A 157 8.36 -1.75 -13.41
C PRO A 157 8.82 -1.35 -12.00
N PHE A 158 7.87 -0.98 -11.17
CA PHE A 158 8.07 -0.69 -9.77
C PHE A 158 7.77 -1.96 -8.97
N THR A 159 8.77 -2.54 -8.32
CA THR A 159 8.59 -3.76 -7.50
C THR A 159 8.97 -3.48 -6.06
N ARG A 160 8.11 -3.89 -5.13
CA ARG A 160 8.38 -3.80 -3.70
C ARG A 160 7.95 -5.07 -2.98
N THR A 161 8.75 -5.46 -1.98
CA THR A 161 8.46 -6.58 -1.09
C THR A 161 8.41 -6.07 0.34
N ASN A 162 7.44 -6.57 1.12
CA ASN A 162 7.38 -6.29 2.55
C ASN A 162 6.74 -7.46 3.32
N MET A 163 6.73 -7.36 4.63
CA MET A 163 6.18 -8.37 5.53
C MET A 163 5.41 -7.69 6.66
N TYR A 164 4.21 -8.17 6.95
CA TYR A 164 3.38 -7.65 8.04
C TYR A 164 2.91 -8.78 8.96
N TRP A 165 2.70 -8.42 10.20
CA TRP A 165 1.98 -9.22 11.17
C TRP A 165 0.83 -8.39 11.77
N SER A 166 -0.30 -9.03 11.99
CA SER A 166 -1.45 -8.46 12.68
C SER A 166 -1.96 -9.42 13.74
N SER A 167 -2.37 -8.89 14.89
CA SER A 167 -3.02 -9.67 15.96
C SER A 167 -4.54 -9.74 15.80
N SER A 168 -5.12 -9.03 14.83
CA SER A 168 -6.57 -8.94 14.64
C SER A 168 -7.03 -9.33 13.25
N ASP A 169 -6.54 -8.64 12.22
CA ASP A 169 -6.92 -8.88 10.82
C ASP A 169 -5.71 -8.66 9.92
N ILE A 170 -5.12 -9.76 9.47
CA ILE A 170 -3.94 -9.70 8.59
C ILE A 170 -4.33 -9.29 7.17
N ALA A 171 -5.53 -9.63 6.69
CA ALA A 171 -5.96 -9.25 5.36
C ALA A 171 -6.11 -7.72 5.25
N SER A 172 -6.73 -7.09 6.26
CA SER A 172 -6.83 -5.64 6.34
C SER A 172 -5.45 -4.97 6.42
N ARG A 173 -4.57 -5.47 7.30
CA ARG A 173 -3.23 -4.89 7.47
C ARG A 173 -2.35 -4.99 6.22
N SER A 174 -2.57 -6.03 5.41
CA SER A 174 -1.75 -6.30 4.22
C SER A 174 -1.97 -5.33 3.08
N VAL A 175 -3.09 -4.62 3.05
CA VAL A 175 -3.46 -3.73 1.93
C VAL A 175 -3.06 -2.28 2.15
N ASP A 176 -2.66 -1.90 3.36
CA ASP A 176 -2.32 -0.51 3.70
C ASP A 176 -1.21 0.02 2.77
N GLU A 177 -0.10 -0.71 2.65
CA GLU A 177 1.05 -0.23 1.85
C GLU A 177 0.74 -0.12 0.36
N ILE A 178 0.04 -1.09 -0.24
CA ILE A 178 -0.30 -1.02 -1.67
C ILE A 178 -1.24 0.15 -1.94
N TYR A 179 -2.17 0.42 -1.02
CA TYR A 179 -3.05 1.57 -1.10
C TYR A 179 -2.26 2.88 -1.03
N ASP A 180 -1.40 3.04 -0.02
CA ASP A 180 -0.63 4.26 0.22
C ASP A 180 0.34 4.54 -0.92
N VAL A 181 1.06 3.53 -1.39
CA VAL A 181 2.01 3.68 -2.51
C VAL A 181 1.27 4.06 -3.79
N LEU A 182 0.16 3.39 -4.12
CA LEU A 182 -0.63 3.77 -5.30
C LEU A 182 -1.21 5.17 -5.17
N LYS A 183 -1.65 5.57 -3.97
CA LYS A 183 -2.15 6.93 -3.72
C LYS A 183 -1.05 7.97 -3.92
N ILE A 184 0.15 7.75 -3.37
CA ILE A 184 1.29 8.66 -3.56
C ILE A 184 1.66 8.76 -5.04
N LEU A 185 1.67 7.63 -5.77
CA LEU A 185 1.97 7.63 -7.20
C LEU A 185 0.86 8.28 -8.03
N ALA A 186 -0.40 8.17 -7.64
CA ALA A 186 -1.53 8.82 -8.31
C ALA A 186 -1.60 10.33 -8.04
N ASP A 187 -1.34 10.75 -6.80
CA ASP A 187 -1.42 12.14 -6.36
C ASP A 187 -0.11 12.93 -6.62
N ASN A 188 0.89 12.32 -7.28
CA ASN A 188 2.17 12.98 -7.54
C ASN A 188 2.00 14.24 -8.40
N ARG A 189 2.86 15.26 -8.13
CA ARG A 189 2.82 16.55 -8.83
C ARG A 189 3.64 16.62 -10.12
N PHE A 190 4.29 15.53 -10.51
CA PHE A 190 5.28 15.54 -11.59
C PHE A 190 4.71 15.12 -12.94
N LYS A 191 3.88 14.08 -12.95
CA LYS A 191 3.27 13.54 -14.18
C LYS A 191 2.09 12.60 -13.87
N ASP A 192 1.24 12.37 -14.85
CA ASP A 192 0.25 11.29 -14.78
C ASP A 192 0.96 9.94 -14.69
N TYR A 193 0.50 9.08 -13.81
CA TYR A 193 1.04 7.74 -13.62
C TYR A 193 -0.01 6.70 -13.97
N ASP A 194 0.02 6.30 -15.25
CA ASP A 194 -0.84 5.26 -15.77
C ASP A 194 -0.20 3.88 -15.63
N LEU A 195 -1.00 2.90 -15.23
CA LEU A 195 -0.60 1.51 -15.11
C LEU A 195 -1.20 0.65 -16.23
N ARG A 196 -0.39 -0.26 -16.77
CA ARG A 196 -0.79 -1.30 -17.68
C ARG A 196 -1.26 -2.56 -16.96
N ASN A 197 -0.64 -2.90 -15.82
CA ASN A 197 -0.91 -4.10 -15.03
C ASN A 197 -0.41 -3.94 -13.59
N ILE A 198 -1.02 -4.71 -12.68
CA ILE A 198 -0.57 -4.89 -11.29
C ILE A 198 -0.47 -6.38 -11.00
N ASP A 199 0.71 -6.86 -10.60
CA ASP A 199 0.91 -8.22 -10.11
C ASP A 199 1.15 -8.21 -8.62
N VAL A 200 0.52 -9.12 -7.87
CA VAL A 200 0.68 -9.26 -6.42
C VAL A 200 0.86 -10.72 -6.07
N ASN A 201 1.98 -11.04 -5.41
CA ASN A 201 2.29 -12.38 -4.91
C ASN A 201 2.36 -12.34 -3.39
N MET A 202 1.64 -13.22 -2.73
CA MET A 202 1.53 -13.23 -1.27
C MET A 202 1.64 -14.64 -0.71
N SER A 203 2.30 -14.76 0.44
CA SER A 203 2.17 -15.93 1.31
C SER A 203 1.67 -15.50 2.69
N VAL A 204 0.71 -16.23 3.23
CA VAL A 204 0.07 -15.94 4.51
C VAL A 204 0.13 -17.17 5.42
N THR A 205 0.35 -16.94 6.70
CA THR A 205 0.31 -17.97 7.75
C THR A 205 -0.28 -17.38 9.03
N LYS A 206 -0.88 -18.22 9.88
CA LYS A 206 -1.32 -17.82 11.23
C LYS A 206 -0.14 -17.60 12.19
N ASP A 207 1.04 -18.13 11.87
CA ASP A 207 2.19 -18.02 12.71
C ASP A 207 2.66 -16.56 12.85
N ARG A 208 2.97 -16.18 14.07
CA ARG A 208 3.57 -14.87 14.34
C ARG A 208 5.07 -14.90 14.05
N LYS A 209 5.47 -14.46 12.87
CA LYS A 209 6.88 -14.35 12.44
C LYS A 209 7.43 -12.96 12.78
N THR A 210 7.59 -12.65 14.06
CA THR A 210 8.17 -11.40 14.56
C THR A 210 9.33 -11.67 15.50
N ALA A 211 10.28 -10.74 15.56
CA ALA A 211 11.37 -10.78 16.52
C ALA A 211 11.48 -9.43 17.24
N ARG A 212 11.98 -9.48 18.49
CA ARG A 212 12.29 -8.29 19.29
C ARG A 212 13.80 -8.10 19.32
N ILE A 213 14.27 -6.89 19.06
CA ILE A 213 15.66 -6.49 19.33
C ILE A 213 15.81 -6.35 20.84
N LEU A 214 16.73 -7.10 21.43
CA LEU A 214 17.02 -7.07 22.86
C LEU A 214 18.10 -6.05 23.17
N ASP A 215 19.20 -6.10 22.43
CA ASP A 215 20.33 -5.16 22.48
C ASP A 215 21.20 -5.28 21.22
N ALA A 216 22.17 -4.37 21.10
CA ALA A 216 23.19 -4.41 20.08
C ALA A 216 24.53 -3.98 20.68
N THR A 217 25.61 -4.65 20.27
CA THR A 217 26.99 -4.30 20.64
C THR A 217 27.76 -3.88 19.39
N ALA A 218 28.58 -2.85 19.50
CA ALA A 218 29.36 -2.30 18.38
C ALA A 218 30.87 -2.37 18.68
N THR A 219 31.69 -2.71 17.71
CA THR A 219 33.15 -2.79 17.80
C THR A 219 33.81 -2.40 16.48
N PRO A 220 34.86 -1.55 16.47
CA PRO A 220 35.39 -0.80 17.59
C PRO A 220 34.49 0.38 18.05
N MET A 221 34.69 0.86 19.28
CA MET A 221 33.95 2.00 19.83
C MET A 221 34.55 3.36 19.47
N ILE A 222 35.81 3.38 19.00
CA ILE A 222 36.52 4.59 18.55
C ILE A 222 36.91 4.34 17.09
N VAL A 223 36.44 5.22 16.23
CA VAL A 223 36.55 5.10 14.76
C VAL A 223 36.77 6.47 14.13
N SER A 224 37.32 6.46 12.93
CA SER A 224 37.44 7.64 12.07
C SER A 224 36.36 7.64 10.99
N PRO A 225 36.05 8.82 10.40
CA PRO A 225 35.22 8.88 9.22
C PRO A 225 35.72 7.96 8.09
N GLY A 226 34.85 7.11 7.57
CA GLY A 226 35.17 6.08 6.57
C GLY A 226 35.46 4.70 7.12
N ASP A 227 35.67 4.55 8.44
CA ASP A 227 35.90 3.26 9.07
C ASP A 227 34.62 2.42 9.15
N THR A 228 34.79 1.10 9.31
CA THR A 228 33.68 0.16 9.48
C THR A 228 33.54 -0.26 10.94
N ILE A 229 32.33 -0.17 11.46
CA ILE A 229 31.93 -0.68 12.76
C ILE A 229 31.21 -2.01 12.54
N TYR A 230 31.58 -3.02 13.32
CA TYR A 230 30.89 -4.33 13.36
C TYR A 230 29.88 -4.31 14.49
N LEU A 231 28.63 -4.64 14.16
CA LEU A 231 27.55 -4.71 15.13
C LEU A 231 27.07 -6.14 15.26
N ARG A 232 26.87 -6.58 16.49
CA ARG A 232 26.17 -7.81 16.80
C ARG A 232 24.85 -7.49 17.47
N VAL A 233 23.75 -7.72 16.76
CA VAL A 233 22.40 -7.48 17.22
C VAL A 233 21.84 -8.77 17.80
N ARG A 234 21.37 -8.71 19.04
CA ARG A 234 20.71 -9.82 19.73
C ARG A 234 19.21 -9.70 19.59
N LEU A 235 18.60 -10.71 19.01
CA LEU A 235 17.18 -10.77 18.71
C LEU A 235 16.54 -11.98 19.40
N GLN A 236 15.26 -11.86 19.71
CA GLN A 236 14.46 -12.98 20.20
C GLN A 236 13.23 -13.14 19.32
N ALA A 237 13.08 -14.33 18.74
CA ALA A 237 11.86 -14.69 18.02
C ALA A 237 10.66 -14.72 18.97
N TYR A 238 9.48 -14.42 18.47
CA TYR A 238 8.26 -14.52 19.29
C TYR A 238 8.07 -15.96 19.82
N ARG A 239 8.06 -16.12 21.15
CA ARG A 239 7.99 -17.42 21.84
C ARG A 239 9.09 -18.41 21.40
N GLY A 240 10.20 -17.90 20.89
CA GLY A 240 11.33 -18.70 20.41
C GLY A 240 12.66 -18.32 21.04
N ASP A 241 13.71 -18.89 20.50
CA ASP A 241 15.08 -18.72 21.01
C ASP A 241 15.67 -17.36 20.65
N VAL A 242 16.69 -16.98 21.42
CA VAL A 242 17.54 -15.84 21.14
C VAL A 242 18.50 -16.22 20.01
N PHE A 243 18.65 -15.34 19.05
CA PHE A 243 19.62 -15.47 17.95
C PHE A 243 20.35 -14.15 17.73
N TYR A 244 21.44 -14.22 16.99
CA TYR A 244 22.30 -13.06 16.73
C TYR A 244 22.36 -12.81 15.23
N LYS A 245 22.38 -11.50 14.89
CA LYS A 245 22.66 -11.04 13.54
C LYS A 245 23.88 -10.12 13.57
N ASP A 246 24.93 -10.51 12.84
CA ASP A 246 26.11 -9.67 12.66
C ASP A 246 25.87 -8.74 11.46
N MET A 247 26.18 -7.47 11.64
CA MET A 247 25.98 -6.40 10.66
C MET A 247 27.20 -5.50 10.63
N THR A 248 27.35 -4.72 9.56
CA THR A 248 28.40 -3.73 9.43
C THR A 248 27.79 -2.35 9.21
N PHE A 249 28.42 -1.32 9.74
CA PHE A 249 28.07 0.07 9.53
C PHE A 249 29.34 0.84 9.11
N THR A 250 29.33 1.46 7.96
CA THR A 250 30.44 2.31 7.52
C THR A 250 30.15 3.76 7.91
N VAL A 251 31.02 4.33 8.72
CA VAL A 251 30.93 5.74 9.14
C VAL A 251 31.03 6.64 7.91
N PRO A 252 30.10 7.57 7.68
CA PRO A 252 30.20 8.51 6.56
C PRO A 252 31.51 9.27 6.58
N LYS A 253 32.12 9.49 5.41
CA LYS A 253 33.41 10.20 5.28
C LYS A 253 33.35 11.67 5.70
N ASP A 254 32.15 12.24 5.66
CA ASP A 254 31.82 13.60 6.05
C ASP A 254 31.31 13.73 7.49
N GLN A 255 31.35 12.62 8.27
CA GLN A 255 30.93 12.62 9.67
C GLN A 255 31.85 13.52 10.52
N PRO A 256 31.31 14.52 11.24
CA PRO A 256 32.10 15.33 12.16
C PRO A 256 32.71 14.49 13.28
N TYR A 257 33.91 14.89 13.73
CA TYR A 257 34.52 14.28 14.92
C TYR A 257 33.70 14.59 16.16
N GLY A 258 33.57 13.60 17.04
CA GLY A 258 32.85 13.76 18.29
C GLY A 258 32.09 12.49 18.67
N LYS A 259 31.19 12.63 19.64
CA LYS A 259 30.32 11.53 20.07
C LYS A 259 29.25 11.28 19.00
N MET A 260 29.19 10.04 18.51
CA MET A 260 28.19 9.57 17.57
C MET A 260 27.25 8.59 18.28
N MET A 261 25.96 8.67 18.02
CA MET A 261 24.97 7.71 18.51
C MET A 261 24.40 6.96 17.30
N LEU A 262 24.32 5.62 17.44
CA LEU A 262 23.68 4.76 16.45
C LEU A 262 22.35 4.27 17.02
N GLU A 263 21.29 4.42 16.23
CA GLU A 263 20.01 3.76 16.47
C GLU A 263 20.00 2.41 15.75
N VAL A 264 19.60 1.36 16.47
CA VAL A 264 19.36 0.02 15.92
C VAL A 264 17.89 -0.30 16.11
N ARG A 265 17.13 -0.41 15.04
CA ARG A 265 15.67 -0.60 15.09
C ARG A 265 15.17 -1.57 14.02
N GLY A 266 13.92 -2.00 14.14
CA GLY A 266 13.22 -2.71 13.05
C GLY A 266 12.83 -1.75 11.93
N GLY A 267 12.82 -2.23 10.69
CA GLY A 267 12.51 -1.40 9.52
C GLY A 267 11.08 -0.82 9.52
N GLY A 268 10.12 -1.51 10.15
CA GLY A 268 8.76 -1.00 10.32
C GLY A 268 8.55 -0.06 11.51
N VAL A 269 9.60 0.24 12.28
CA VAL A 269 9.54 1.16 13.41
C VAL A 269 9.87 2.57 12.92
N ILE A 270 9.04 3.55 13.30
CA ILE A 270 9.27 4.96 12.96
C ILE A 270 10.57 5.42 13.65
N PRO A 271 11.51 6.05 12.93
CA PRO A 271 12.75 6.55 13.53
C PRO A 271 12.49 7.52 14.68
N LEU A 272 13.31 7.44 15.74
CA LEU A 272 13.16 8.31 16.92
C LEU A 272 13.16 9.81 16.60
N PRO A 273 14.01 10.34 15.71
CA PRO A 273 13.97 11.75 15.33
C PRO A 273 12.59 12.17 14.80
N TYR A 274 11.97 11.32 14.00
CA TYR A 274 10.69 11.57 13.38
C TYR A 274 9.54 11.61 14.41
N LEU A 275 9.58 10.69 15.40
CA LEU A 275 8.63 10.69 16.52
C LEU A 275 8.73 11.96 17.36
N LEU A 276 9.95 12.45 17.59
CA LEU A 276 10.19 13.66 18.36
C LEU A 276 9.71 14.92 17.63
N GLU A 277 9.90 15.00 16.31
CA GLU A 277 9.37 16.09 15.49
C GLU A 277 7.84 16.07 15.46
N GLN A 278 7.24 14.90 15.27
CA GLN A 278 5.79 14.74 15.26
C GLN A 278 5.19 15.21 16.59
N GLN A 279 5.80 14.85 17.73
CA GLN A 279 5.36 15.30 19.05
C GLN A 279 5.55 16.82 19.26
N LYS A 280 6.70 17.36 18.81
CA LYS A 280 7.03 18.78 18.97
C LYS A 280 6.09 19.71 18.20
N TYR A 281 5.72 19.33 16.98
CA TYR A 281 4.93 20.19 16.09
C TYR A 281 3.47 19.77 15.95
N ASN A 282 3.05 18.69 16.62
CA ASN A 282 1.71 18.11 16.50
C ASN A 282 1.29 17.89 15.03
N LEU A 283 2.24 17.46 14.20
CA LEU A 283 2.05 17.27 12.76
C LEU A 283 1.32 15.96 12.50
N SER A 284 0.32 16.00 11.63
CA SER A 284 -0.27 14.79 11.08
C SER A 284 0.64 14.15 10.03
N ASP A 285 0.51 12.84 9.82
CA ASP A 285 1.28 12.12 8.81
C ASP A 285 1.14 12.73 7.41
N GLU A 286 -0.05 13.31 7.09
CA GLU A 286 -0.29 14.02 5.83
C GLU A 286 0.58 15.28 5.67
N VAL A 287 0.87 15.99 6.76
CA VAL A 287 1.72 17.18 6.73
C VAL A 287 3.17 16.77 6.57
N LEU A 288 3.59 15.70 7.23
CA LEU A 288 4.93 15.14 7.12
C LEU A 288 5.23 14.66 5.70
N ASP A 289 4.29 14.02 5.05
CA ASP A 289 4.42 13.61 3.64
C ASP A 289 4.51 14.79 2.68
N ARG A 290 3.83 15.91 2.98
CA ARG A 290 3.96 17.16 2.21
C ARG A 290 5.33 17.84 2.38
N LEU A 291 6.00 17.62 3.50
CA LEU A 291 7.34 18.16 3.78
C LEU A 291 8.45 17.35 3.07
N ARG A 292 8.16 16.12 2.63
CA ARG A 292 9.07 15.34 1.78
C ARG A 292 9.20 16.00 0.41
N THR A 293 10.25 16.74 0.16
CA THR A 293 10.50 17.40 -1.12
C THR A 293 11.24 16.47 -2.07
N TYR A 294 10.49 15.84 -2.97
CA TYR A 294 11.07 15.09 -4.10
C TYR A 294 11.43 16.04 -5.25
N LYS A 295 12.55 15.79 -5.92
CA LYS A 295 13.04 16.62 -7.04
C LYS A 295 12.30 16.33 -8.34
N ASN A 296 11.96 15.07 -8.57
CA ASN A 296 11.27 14.57 -9.75
C ASN A 296 10.57 13.24 -9.43
N PHE A 297 9.86 12.69 -10.41
CA PHE A 297 9.14 11.43 -10.25
C PHE A 297 10.05 10.22 -9.98
N ASP A 298 11.21 10.16 -10.60
CA ASP A 298 12.17 9.06 -10.42
C ASP A 298 12.74 9.06 -8.99
N ASP A 299 12.97 10.24 -8.44
CA ASP A 299 13.38 10.43 -7.05
C ASP A 299 12.28 9.99 -6.08
N LEU A 300 11.02 10.34 -6.36
CA LEU A 300 9.86 9.84 -5.61
C LEU A 300 9.79 8.30 -5.63
N GLN A 301 9.83 7.69 -6.81
CA GLN A 301 9.79 6.23 -6.94
C GLN A 301 10.95 5.56 -6.22
N LYS A 302 12.16 6.09 -6.37
CA LYS A 302 13.35 5.57 -5.70
C LYS A 302 13.21 5.62 -4.19
N ASN A 303 12.74 6.74 -3.63
CA ASN A 303 12.55 6.87 -2.19
C ASN A 303 11.55 5.84 -1.64
N ILE A 304 10.43 5.60 -2.35
CA ILE A 304 9.47 4.58 -1.94
C ILE A 304 10.08 3.17 -2.02
N MET A 305 10.86 2.88 -3.08
CA MET A 305 11.52 1.57 -3.22
C MET A 305 12.59 1.32 -2.16
N ASP A 306 13.31 2.38 -1.77
CA ASP A 306 14.40 2.32 -0.79
C ASP A 306 13.89 2.34 0.66
N GLU A 307 12.59 2.51 0.90
CA GLU A 307 12.03 2.39 2.25
C GLU A 307 12.29 1.02 2.85
N ASN A 308 12.67 1.01 4.14
CA ASN A 308 12.98 -0.23 4.85
C ASN A 308 11.80 -1.18 4.89
N GLN A 309 12.06 -2.47 4.76
CA GLN A 309 11.06 -3.50 4.95
C GLN A 309 10.87 -3.79 6.45
N ASN A 310 9.66 -4.16 6.85
CA ASN A 310 9.34 -4.40 8.26
C ASN A 310 10.16 -5.54 8.90
N ASN A 311 10.63 -6.48 8.11
CA ASN A 311 11.45 -7.62 8.56
C ASN A 311 12.96 -7.37 8.54
N GLN A 312 13.38 -6.11 8.34
CA GLN A 312 14.80 -5.72 8.37
C GLN A 312 15.20 -5.14 9.72
N VAL A 313 16.48 -5.27 10.04
CA VAL A 313 17.15 -4.49 11.09
C VAL A 313 17.85 -3.32 10.40
N VAL A 314 17.62 -2.13 10.91
CA VAL A 314 18.15 -0.87 10.36
C VAL A 314 19.08 -0.22 11.35
N ILE A 315 20.20 0.31 10.87
CA ILE A 315 21.19 1.05 11.65
C ILE A 315 21.28 2.45 11.05
N GLU A 316 21.05 3.46 11.88
CA GLU A 316 21.08 4.88 11.49
C GLU A 316 21.87 5.70 12.49
N ILE A 317 22.52 6.77 12.03
CA ILE A 317 23.11 7.77 12.92
C ILE A 317 21.98 8.64 13.45
N LEU A 318 21.90 8.77 14.79
CA LEU A 318 21.05 9.78 15.42
C LEU A 318 21.78 11.12 15.43
N ASP A 319 21.13 12.18 14.97
CA ASP A 319 21.63 13.53 15.13
C ASP A 319 21.75 13.86 16.61
N PRO A 320 22.93 14.28 17.12
CA PRO A 320 23.13 14.61 18.52
C PRO A 320 22.19 15.72 19.03
N ASN A 321 21.71 16.60 18.16
CA ASN A 321 20.77 17.65 18.52
C ASN A 321 19.37 17.14 18.83
N VAL A 322 19.01 15.95 18.34
CA VAL A 322 17.72 15.30 18.64
C VAL A 322 17.70 14.71 20.06
N SER A 323 18.84 14.28 20.58
CA SER A 323 18.93 13.69 21.92
C SER A 323 18.89 14.70 23.08
N MET A 324 19.03 16.00 22.81
CA MET A 324 19.05 17.07 23.82
C MET A 324 17.70 17.77 24.03
N ILE A 325 16.62 17.39 23.35
CA ILE A 325 15.30 18.02 23.50
C ILE A 325 14.52 17.47 24.70
N SER A 326 15.10 16.63 25.53
CA SER A 326 14.53 16.33 26.85
C SER A 326 15.02 17.35 27.89
N LYS A 327 14.30 18.47 28.04
CA LYS A 327 14.45 19.58 28.99
C LYS A 327 15.42 20.69 28.58
N GLU A 328 14.83 21.72 28.13
CA GLU A 328 14.96 23.14 28.45
C GLU A 328 14.69 24.02 27.22
N ASP A 329 13.60 24.70 27.34
CA ASP A 329 13.34 26.11 27.07
C ASP A 329 13.60 26.73 25.69
N ASP A 330 12.53 27.37 25.22
CA ASP A 330 12.43 28.58 24.39
C ASP A 330 13.49 28.91 23.33
N GLY A 331 13.03 28.75 22.09
CA GLY A 331 13.30 29.69 21.00
C GLY A 331 14.68 29.61 20.37
N LYS A 332 14.76 28.92 19.24
CA LYS A 332 15.37 29.39 17.98
C LYS A 332 15.59 28.26 16.97
N GLU A 333 15.14 28.56 15.75
CA GLU A 333 15.59 28.06 14.42
C GLU A 333 15.67 26.56 14.14
N SER A 334 14.88 26.19 13.13
CA SER A 334 14.83 24.91 12.44
C SER A 334 16.19 24.45 11.91
N ALA A 335 16.69 23.33 12.41
CA ALA A 335 17.77 22.59 11.80
C ALA A 335 17.18 21.50 10.88
N GLU A 336 17.59 21.50 9.62
CA GLU A 336 17.34 20.39 8.69
C GLU A 336 18.03 19.13 9.20
N ILE A 337 17.23 18.07 9.48
CA ILE A 337 17.76 16.77 9.87
C ILE A 337 18.08 15.98 8.61
N GLN A 338 19.33 15.88 8.25
CA GLN A 338 19.81 14.94 7.22
C GLN A 338 20.38 13.68 7.89
N GLY A 339 19.50 12.72 8.15
CA GLY A 339 19.91 11.37 8.54
C GLY A 339 20.34 10.56 7.31
N LYS A 340 21.57 10.04 7.28
CA LYS A 340 21.98 9.06 6.25
C LYS A 340 21.62 7.65 6.72
N LYS A 341 20.75 6.99 5.98
CA LYS A 341 20.37 5.59 6.15
C LYS A 341 21.44 4.66 5.59
N VAL A 342 21.83 3.65 6.35
CA VAL A 342 22.57 2.50 5.84
C VAL A 342 21.72 1.25 6.08
N GLN A 343 21.39 0.58 4.99
CA GLN A 343 20.56 -0.62 4.98
C GLN A 343 21.45 -1.82 4.66
N ASP A 344 21.43 -2.83 5.51
CA ASP A 344 22.04 -4.13 5.22
C ASP A 344 20.95 -5.17 4.95
N THR A 345 20.91 -5.66 3.71
CA THR A 345 20.01 -6.73 3.28
C THR A 345 20.70 -8.08 3.49
N PRO A 346 20.03 -9.09 4.04
CA PRO A 346 20.58 -10.44 4.18
C PRO A 346 20.81 -11.13 2.86
#